data_f6f51ee760f99989ce8d80a0c07c42d5
#
_entry.id   f6f51ee760f99989ce8d80a0c07c42d5
#
_cell.length_a   1.000
_cell.length_b   1.000
_cell.length_c   1.000
_cell.angle_alpha   90.00
_cell.angle_beta   90.00
_cell.angle_gamma   90.00
#
_symmetry.space_group_name_H-M   'P 1'
#
loop_
_entity.id
_entity.type
_entity.pdbx_description
1 polymer ?
#
loop_
_entity_poly.entity_id
_entity_poly.type
_entity_poly.pdbx_seq_one_letter_code
_entity_poly.pdbx_strand_id
1 'polypeptide(L)'
;MNSVFLRNSLRVRLLVGTLFWITLSILVAGWGLGKLFRQHVETQFHAELNTHLDQLTAQLALAESARPVLALPLSDPRLQKPFSGLYWQIDRLASADFPAEVAVLRSRSLWDQVLHVPGDEPATGEIHQHRVAGPQGARLGMVERSVTIDDQSLRLIVAANESLLLEPVAHFNRELWVSLGVLGSGLALAALVQVFVGLAPLRSLQTALGQVRSGETRQMEGGFPTEIMPLVTEFNSVLAQNAEVVDRARTQAGNLAHALKTPLSVLANATDGRNDELAHLVSSQIEMARKQVDYHLARAQAAAAAHLPGARTLLQPVADGLVRAMRRIHAERNLELVVHPFPAALTFRGETHDLQEMLGNLIDNACKWANSRVEIQARAEPERLTISIDDDGQGIAPDQRDTVLQRGVRADQQVPGSGLGLAITDDLARMYGGQLVLADSPLGGLRAILSLPGTR
;
A
#
# COMPACT_ATOMS: atom_id res chain seq x y z
N MET A 1 8.05 16.48 2.76
CA MET A 1 7.95 15.39 1.76
C MET A 1 6.89 14.31 2.06
N ASN A 2 6.10 14.43 3.15
CA ASN A 2 5.15 13.36 3.58
C ASN A 2 3.66 13.52 3.21
N SER A 3 3.20 14.68 2.74
CA SER A 3 1.75 14.89 2.49
C SER A 3 1.24 14.36 1.14
N VAL A 4 2.10 14.29 0.12
CA VAL A 4 1.73 13.78 -1.21
C VAL A 4 1.68 12.25 -1.23
N PHE A 5 2.53 11.58 -0.46
CA PHE A 5 2.55 10.11 -0.33
C PHE A 5 1.29 9.56 0.35
N LEU A 6 0.74 10.26 1.34
CA LEU A 6 -0.48 9.88 2.04
C LEU A 6 -1.73 10.00 1.14
N ARG A 7 -1.79 10.97 0.24
CA ARG A 7 -2.93 11.15 -0.71
C ARG A 7 -3.02 10.05 -1.76
N ASN A 8 -1.92 9.40 -2.13
CA ASN A 8 -1.88 8.35 -3.16
C ASN A 8 -1.94 6.92 -2.60
N SER A 9 -1.97 6.74 -1.28
CA SER A 9 -2.07 5.42 -0.67
C SER A 9 -3.49 4.88 -0.77
N LEU A 10 -3.68 3.75 -1.48
CA LEU A 10 -4.96 3.05 -1.57
C LEU A 10 -5.52 2.67 -0.18
N ARG A 11 -4.64 2.29 0.75
CA ARG A 11 -5.01 1.96 2.15
C ARG A 11 -5.63 3.15 2.86
N VAL A 12 -4.99 4.33 2.76
CA VAL A 12 -5.49 5.57 3.39
C VAL A 12 -6.83 5.96 2.79
N ARG A 13 -6.97 5.91 1.46
CA ARG A 13 -8.24 6.25 0.78
C ARG A 13 -9.38 5.32 1.19
N LEU A 14 -9.14 4.01 1.26
CA LEU A 14 -10.13 3.02 1.70
C LEU A 14 -10.52 3.24 3.17
N LEU A 15 -9.52 3.41 4.07
CA LEU A 15 -9.78 3.65 5.48
C LEU A 15 -10.56 4.94 5.71
N VAL A 16 -10.15 6.05 5.11
CA VAL A 16 -10.84 7.34 5.25
C VAL A 16 -12.28 7.24 4.73
N GLY A 17 -12.48 6.63 3.55
CA GLY A 17 -13.81 6.43 2.99
C GLY A 17 -14.70 5.57 3.87
N THR A 18 -14.20 4.44 4.35
CA THR A 18 -14.97 3.53 5.22
C THR A 18 -15.29 4.18 6.57
N LEU A 19 -14.31 4.82 7.22
CA LEU A 19 -14.51 5.50 8.49
C LEU A 19 -15.48 6.68 8.36
N PHE A 20 -15.42 7.43 7.26
CA PHE A 20 -16.38 8.50 7.00
C PHE A 20 -17.81 7.97 6.94
N TRP A 21 -18.07 6.89 6.18
CA TRP A 21 -19.40 6.31 6.07
C TRP A 21 -19.87 5.69 7.39
N ILE A 22 -19.01 5.02 8.15
CA ILE A 22 -19.34 4.49 9.48
C ILE A 22 -19.76 5.64 10.41
N THR A 23 -18.95 6.70 10.48
CA THR A 23 -19.23 7.86 11.35
C THR A 23 -20.53 8.54 10.95
N LEU A 24 -20.72 8.80 9.67
CA LEU A 24 -21.94 9.43 9.16
C LEU A 24 -23.19 8.60 9.47
N SER A 25 -23.12 7.28 9.25
CA SER A 25 -24.24 6.36 9.55
C SER A 25 -24.58 6.34 11.03
N ILE A 26 -23.59 6.33 11.91
CA ILE A 26 -23.78 6.36 13.37
C ILE A 26 -24.41 7.67 13.82
N LEU A 27 -23.95 8.81 13.28
CA LEU A 27 -24.50 10.13 13.60
C LEU A 27 -25.97 10.24 13.15
N VAL A 28 -26.28 9.80 11.94
CA VAL A 28 -27.65 9.81 11.40
C VAL A 28 -28.56 8.89 12.21
N ALA A 29 -28.11 7.67 12.51
CA ALA A 29 -28.88 6.72 13.32
C ALA A 29 -29.10 7.24 14.75
N GLY A 30 -28.07 7.77 15.40
CA GLY A 30 -28.16 8.33 16.75
C GLY A 30 -29.11 9.50 16.83
N TRP A 31 -29.01 10.45 15.88
CA TRP A 31 -29.92 11.58 15.79
C TRP A 31 -31.36 11.12 15.52
N GLY A 32 -31.58 10.22 14.55
CA GLY A 32 -32.89 9.74 14.18
C GLY A 32 -33.57 8.97 15.31
N LEU A 33 -32.88 8.02 15.95
CA LEU A 33 -33.41 7.25 17.07
C LEU A 33 -33.70 8.13 18.30
N GLY A 34 -32.79 9.06 18.61
CA GLY A 34 -32.99 10.01 19.71
C GLY A 34 -34.22 10.90 19.49
N LYS A 35 -34.42 11.39 18.24
CA LYS A 35 -35.61 12.16 17.87
C LYS A 35 -36.90 11.34 17.98
N LEU A 36 -36.90 10.14 17.44
CA LEU A 36 -38.06 9.25 17.50
C LEU A 36 -38.46 8.90 18.95
N PHE A 37 -37.45 8.58 19.77
CA PHE A 37 -37.70 8.30 21.18
C PHE A 37 -38.26 9.51 21.91
N ARG A 38 -37.72 10.70 21.70
CA ARG A 38 -38.22 11.92 22.29
C ARG A 38 -39.68 12.21 21.87
N GLN A 39 -40.03 12.06 20.60
CA GLN A 39 -41.40 12.22 20.13
C GLN A 39 -42.35 11.23 20.77
N HIS A 40 -41.91 9.97 20.95
CA HIS A 40 -42.71 8.95 21.63
C HIS A 40 -43.00 9.32 23.09
N VAL A 41 -41.98 9.72 23.84
CA VAL A 41 -42.12 10.15 25.23
C VAL A 41 -42.98 11.40 25.37
N GLU A 42 -42.84 12.40 24.48
CA GLU A 42 -43.68 13.60 24.42
C GLU A 42 -45.15 13.24 24.19
N THR A 43 -45.42 12.35 23.22
CA THR A 43 -46.78 11.88 22.96
C THR A 43 -47.38 11.16 24.14
N GLN A 44 -46.61 10.29 24.82
CA GLN A 44 -47.06 9.57 25.98
C GLN A 44 -47.30 10.50 27.17
N PHE A 45 -46.45 11.48 27.41
CA PHE A 45 -46.60 12.49 28.44
C PHE A 45 -47.90 13.31 28.26
N HIS A 46 -48.19 13.79 27.08
CA HIS A 46 -49.44 14.52 26.80
C HIS A 46 -50.68 13.62 26.89
N ALA A 47 -50.60 12.34 26.48
CA ALA A 47 -51.68 11.39 26.61
C ALA A 47 -52.03 11.13 28.08
N GLU A 48 -51.03 11.04 28.97
CA GLU A 48 -51.25 10.90 30.44
C GLU A 48 -51.94 12.16 30.99
N LEU A 49 -51.46 13.36 30.64
CA LEU A 49 -52.10 14.60 31.08
C LEU A 49 -53.55 14.70 30.58
N ASN A 50 -53.83 14.34 29.36
CA ASN A 50 -55.20 14.33 28.81
C ASN A 50 -56.07 13.34 29.52
N THR A 51 -55.58 12.16 29.91
CA THR A 51 -56.31 11.18 30.70
C THR A 51 -56.74 11.76 32.05
N HIS A 52 -55.82 12.45 32.73
CA HIS A 52 -56.16 13.12 33.99
C HIS A 52 -57.11 14.30 33.79
N LEU A 53 -57.01 15.05 32.68
CA LEU A 53 -57.95 16.12 32.36
C LEU A 53 -59.37 15.58 32.08
N ASP A 54 -59.47 14.46 31.38
CA ASP A 54 -60.74 13.77 31.13
C ASP A 54 -61.37 13.22 32.45
N GLN A 55 -60.54 12.66 33.33
CA GLN A 55 -60.99 12.24 34.66
C GLN A 55 -61.46 13.43 35.48
N LEU A 56 -60.74 14.54 35.48
CA LEU A 56 -61.13 15.77 36.16
C LEU A 56 -62.46 16.32 35.62
N THR A 57 -62.63 16.32 34.31
CA THR A 57 -63.88 16.71 33.66
C THR A 57 -65.04 15.83 34.05
N ALA A 58 -64.83 14.50 34.07
CA ALA A 58 -65.89 13.53 34.39
C ALA A 58 -66.35 13.57 35.86
N GLN A 59 -65.43 13.95 36.77
CA GLN A 59 -65.73 14.03 38.20
C GLN A 59 -66.22 15.43 38.67
N LEU A 60 -66.21 16.42 37.78
CA LEU A 60 -66.61 17.78 38.09
C LEU A 60 -68.14 17.84 38.24
N ALA A 61 -68.64 18.38 39.34
CA ALA A 61 -70.03 18.64 39.62
C ALA A 61 -70.19 20.01 40.32
N LEU A 62 -71.41 20.57 40.31
CA LEU A 62 -71.71 21.76 41.06
C LEU A 62 -72.49 21.33 42.34
N ALA A 63 -72.08 21.86 43.50
CA ALA A 63 -72.81 21.73 44.75
C ALA A 63 -74.08 22.61 44.69
N GLU A 64 -75.05 22.38 45.62
CA GLU A 64 -76.26 23.22 45.76
C GLU A 64 -75.92 24.72 45.91
N SER A 65 -74.71 25.05 46.37
CA SER A 65 -74.21 26.43 46.59
C SER A 65 -73.55 26.98 45.25
N ALA A 66 -73.76 26.37 44.12
CA ALA A 66 -73.13 26.72 42.87
C ALA A 66 -71.59 26.76 42.89
N ARG A 67 -70.94 26.07 43.87
CA ARG A 67 -69.49 25.90 43.94
C ARG A 67 -69.05 24.63 43.20
N PRO A 68 -67.98 24.66 42.36
CA PRO A 68 -67.49 23.43 41.81
C PRO A 68 -66.97 22.49 42.86
N VAL A 69 -67.28 21.20 42.78
CA VAL A 69 -66.81 20.12 43.64
C VAL A 69 -66.45 18.92 42.79
N LEU A 70 -65.58 18.08 43.34
CA LEU A 70 -65.26 16.80 42.68
C LEU A 70 -66.13 15.73 43.35
N ALA A 71 -66.91 14.98 42.59
CA ALA A 71 -67.75 13.88 43.05
C ALA A 71 -66.89 12.77 43.68
N LEU A 72 -65.73 12.48 43.05
CA LEU A 72 -64.72 11.54 43.59
C LEU A 72 -63.30 12.13 43.37
N PRO A 73 -62.37 11.93 44.30
CA PRO A 73 -60.98 12.32 44.09
C PRO A 73 -60.33 11.56 42.92
N LEU A 74 -59.47 12.21 42.16
CA LEU A 74 -58.69 11.51 41.14
C LEU A 74 -57.83 10.42 41.76
N SER A 75 -57.70 9.30 41.05
CA SER A 75 -57.11 8.05 41.57
C SER A 75 -55.59 8.09 41.73
N ASP A 76 -54.86 9.02 41.09
CA ASP A 76 -53.40 9.06 41.15
C ASP A 76 -52.90 9.53 42.52
N PRO A 77 -52.12 8.68 43.29
CA PRO A 77 -51.59 9.06 44.59
C PRO A 77 -50.67 10.28 44.60
N ARG A 78 -50.05 10.62 43.46
CA ARG A 78 -49.21 11.79 43.31
C ARG A 78 -49.97 13.08 43.57
N LEU A 79 -51.25 13.13 43.25
CA LEU A 79 -52.09 14.29 43.43
C LEU A 79 -52.38 14.61 44.91
N GLN A 80 -52.16 13.65 45.80
CA GLN A 80 -52.37 13.80 47.28
C GLN A 80 -51.10 14.18 48.03
N LYS A 81 -49.91 14.03 47.36
CA LYS A 81 -48.59 14.29 47.98
C LYS A 81 -48.10 15.71 47.59
N PRO A 82 -47.80 16.58 48.58
CA PRO A 82 -47.28 17.92 48.28
C PRO A 82 -46.04 17.87 47.37
N PHE A 83 -46.00 18.73 46.36
CA PHE A 83 -44.90 18.89 45.41
C PHE A 83 -44.47 17.63 44.67
N SER A 84 -45.41 16.73 44.42
CA SER A 84 -45.15 15.43 43.75
C SER A 84 -44.80 15.50 42.27
N GLY A 85 -44.97 16.63 41.63
CA GLY A 85 -44.73 16.85 40.21
C GLY A 85 -45.93 16.61 39.30
N LEU A 86 -47.12 16.18 39.85
CA LEU A 86 -48.39 16.13 39.10
C LEU A 86 -49.41 16.99 39.83
N TYR A 87 -50.09 17.86 39.13
CA TYR A 87 -50.95 18.90 39.69
C TYR A 87 -52.23 19.05 38.87
N TRP A 88 -53.32 19.42 39.52
CA TRP A 88 -54.50 19.93 38.82
C TRP A 88 -55.05 21.17 39.54
N GLN A 89 -55.72 22.02 38.77
CA GLN A 89 -56.36 23.25 39.24
C GLN A 89 -57.62 23.52 38.42
N ILE A 90 -58.64 24.09 39.04
CA ILE A 90 -59.85 24.56 38.40
C ILE A 90 -59.99 26.02 38.69
N ASP A 91 -60.10 26.84 37.67
CA ASP A 91 -60.36 28.27 37.73
C ASP A 91 -61.79 28.53 37.24
N ARG A 92 -62.46 29.51 37.83
CA ARG A 92 -63.70 30.06 37.33
C ARG A 92 -63.37 31.24 36.41
N LEU A 93 -63.86 31.22 35.21
CA LEU A 93 -63.76 32.36 34.28
C LEU A 93 -64.88 33.35 34.58
N ALA A 94 -64.67 34.66 34.27
CA ALA A 94 -65.70 35.69 34.43
C ALA A 94 -66.92 35.35 33.54
N SER A 95 -68.10 35.38 34.14
CA SER A 95 -69.40 35.30 33.45
C SER A 95 -70.32 36.42 33.91
N ALA A 96 -71.55 36.56 33.34
CA ALA A 96 -72.48 37.58 33.71
C ALA A 96 -72.86 37.57 35.21
N ASP A 97 -72.95 36.39 35.80
CA ASP A 97 -73.42 36.20 37.18
C ASP A 97 -72.31 35.83 38.18
N PHE A 98 -71.07 35.51 37.70
CA PHE A 98 -69.97 35.04 38.53
C PHE A 98 -68.66 35.75 38.20
N PRO A 99 -67.99 36.32 39.22
CA PRO A 99 -66.64 36.89 39.02
C PRO A 99 -65.58 35.82 38.76
N ALA A 100 -64.48 36.20 38.04
CA ALA A 100 -63.33 35.31 37.87
C ALA A 100 -62.68 34.97 39.20
N GLU A 101 -62.37 33.73 39.42
CA GLU A 101 -61.70 33.25 40.63
C GLU A 101 -60.67 32.17 40.27
N VAL A 102 -59.38 32.38 40.62
CA VAL A 102 -58.30 31.45 40.36
C VAL A 102 -58.23 30.39 41.43
N ALA A 103 -57.99 29.14 41.05
CA ALA A 103 -57.85 28.00 41.97
C ALA A 103 -59.05 27.77 42.91
N VAL A 104 -60.27 27.88 42.37
CA VAL A 104 -61.48 27.56 43.10
C VAL A 104 -61.41 26.16 43.73
N LEU A 105 -60.84 25.23 42.95
CA LEU A 105 -60.43 23.89 43.44
C LEU A 105 -59.00 23.62 42.96
N ARG A 106 -58.24 22.86 43.76
CA ARG A 106 -56.87 22.45 43.37
C ARG A 106 -56.49 21.17 44.06
N SER A 107 -55.52 20.48 43.45
CA SER A 107 -54.93 19.28 44.02
C SER A 107 -54.14 19.61 45.29
N ARG A 108 -54.12 18.67 46.25
CA ARG A 108 -53.27 18.79 47.43
C ARG A 108 -51.77 18.87 47.11
N SER A 109 -51.37 18.35 45.95
CA SER A 109 -49.99 18.42 45.48
C SER A 109 -49.51 19.85 45.21
N LEU A 110 -50.39 20.81 44.89
CA LEU A 110 -50.08 22.25 44.78
C LEU A 110 -49.84 22.92 46.13
N TRP A 111 -50.36 22.32 47.21
CA TRP A 111 -50.29 22.88 48.58
C TRP A 111 -50.95 24.30 48.68
N ASP A 112 -50.12 25.33 48.89
CA ASP A 112 -50.54 26.74 48.97
C ASP A 112 -50.30 27.53 47.66
N GLN A 113 -49.74 26.88 46.64
CA GLN A 113 -49.41 27.55 45.35
C GLN A 113 -50.57 27.42 44.36
N VAL A 114 -50.52 28.27 43.35
CA VAL A 114 -51.46 28.29 42.22
C VAL A 114 -50.69 28.25 40.90
N LEU A 115 -51.27 27.65 39.88
CA LEU A 115 -50.74 27.66 38.54
C LEU A 115 -51.20 28.93 37.84
N HIS A 116 -50.26 29.62 37.25
CA HIS A 116 -50.55 30.79 36.44
C HIS A 116 -50.61 30.38 34.95
N VAL A 117 -51.79 30.51 34.40
CA VAL A 117 -52.05 30.14 33.00
C VAL A 117 -51.90 31.36 32.13
N PRO A 118 -51.34 31.25 30.93
CA PRO A 118 -51.36 32.33 29.93
C PRO A 118 -52.80 32.83 29.68
N GLY A 119 -52.91 34.09 29.32
CA GLY A 119 -54.23 34.74 29.24
C GLY A 119 -55.07 34.41 27.97
N ASP A 120 -54.77 33.37 27.28
CA ASP A 120 -55.59 32.84 26.14
C ASP A 120 -56.74 32.01 26.69
N GLU A 121 -57.94 32.33 26.21
CA GLU A 121 -59.15 31.55 26.59
C GLU A 121 -59.43 30.56 25.48
N PRO A 122 -59.29 29.23 25.74
CA PRO A 122 -59.66 28.23 24.76
C PRO A 122 -61.15 28.23 24.52
N ALA A 123 -61.55 27.96 23.31
CA ALA A 123 -62.96 27.69 22.99
C ALA A 123 -63.48 26.50 23.82
N THR A 124 -64.75 26.52 24.19
CA THR A 124 -65.33 25.46 25.00
C THR A 124 -65.08 24.05 24.41
N GLY A 125 -64.41 23.19 25.17
CA GLY A 125 -64.07 21.83 24.79
C GLY A 125 -62.70 21.65 24.05
N GLU A 126 -62.05 22.73 23.66
CA GLU A 126 -60.70 22.67 23.04
C GLU A 126 -59.60 22.47 24.07
N ILE A 127 -58.58 21.68 23.74
CA ILE A 127 -57.43 21.40 24.61
C ILE A 127 -56.24 22.23 24.14
N HIS A 128 -55.75 23.10 25.02
CA HIS A 128 -54.53 23.86 24.82
C HIS A 128 -53.39 23.28 25.62
N GLN A 129 -52.18 23.40 25.11
CA GLN A 129 -50.96 22.91 25.75
C GLN A 129 -49.98 24.07 25.98
N HIS A 130 -49.51 24.18 27.22
CA HIS A 130 -48.61 25.28 27.61
C HIS A 130 -47.42 24.75 28.42
N ARG A 131 -46.40 25.56 28.51
CA ARG A 131 -45.29 25.37 29.45
C ARG A 131 -45.32 26.51 30.44
N VAL A 132 -45.43 26.15 31.70
CA VAL A 132 -45.58 27.15 32.77
C VAL A 132 -44.54 26.87 33.91
N ALA A 133 -44.29 27.92 34.70
CA ALA A 133 -43.55 27.77 35.95
C ALA A 133 -44.46 27.16 37.02
N GLY A 134 -44.02 26.12 37.65
CA GLY A 134 -44.71 25.45 38.73
C GLY A 134 -44.12 25.67 40.11
N PRO A 135 -44.61 24.94 41.11
CA PRO A 135 -44.07 24.97 42.45
C PRO A 135 -42.55 24.78 42.49
N GLN A 136 -41.89 25.53 43.40
CA GLN A 136 -40.43 25.51 43.59
C GLN A 136 -39.59 25.81 42.34
N GLY A 137 -40.15 26.55 41.36
CA GLY A 137 -39.44 26.89 40.12
C GLY A 137 -39.34 25.76 39.09
N ALA A 138 -40.05 24.65 39.29
CA ALA A 138 -40.10 23.55 38.34
C ALA A 138 -40.75 23.98 37.02
N ARG A 139 -40.30 23.46 35.93
CA ARG A 139 -40.97 23.64 34.62
C ARG A 139 -42.02 22.56 34.45
N LEU A 140 -43.23 23.00 34.16
CA LEU A 140 -44.39 22.10 33.99
C LEU A 140 -44.85 22.15 32.52
N GLY A 141 -45.10 20.98 31.96
CA GLY A 141 -46.00 20.82 30.82
C GLY A 141 -47.43 20.79 31.29
N MET A 142 -48.29 21.57 30.70
CA MET A 142 -49.69 21.78 31.13
C MET A 142 -50.62 21.56 29.96
N VAL A 143 -51.78 20.96 30.26
CA VAL A 143 -52.94 20.91 29.36
C VAL A 143 -54.12 21.57 30.06
N GLU A 144 -54.94 22.30 29.32
CA GLU A 144 -56.14 22.94 29.83
C GLU A 144 -57.33 22.72 28.90
N ARG A 145 -58.57 22.81 29.49
CA ARG A 145 -59.83 22.77 28.79
C ARG A 145 -60.84 23.66 29.47
N SER A 146 -61.60 24.42 28.72
CA SER A 146 -62.76 25.16 29.22
C SER A 146 -64.03 24.33 29.12
N VAL A 147 -64.82 24.29 30.16
CA VAL A 147 -66.11 23.59 30.26
C VAL A 147 -67.14 24.51 30.84
N THR A 148 -68.38 24.51 30.31
CA THR A 148 -69.49 25.28 30.84
C THR A 148 -70.47 24.33 31.47
N ILE A 149 -70.84 24.58 32.78
CA ILE A 149 -71.82 23.80 33.55
C ILE A 149 -72.75 24.85 34.21
N ASP A 150 -74.05 24.76 34.02
CA ASP A 150 -75.08 25.65 34.61
C ASP A 150 -74.66 27.13 34.50
N ASP A 151 -74.31 27.60 33.29
CA ASP A 151 -73.90 28.97 32.93
C ASP A 151 -72.58 29.41 33.58
N GLN A 152 -71.87 28.57 34.29
CA GLN A 152 -70.50 28.84 34.81
C GLN A 152 -69.45 28.30 33.80
N SER A 153 -68.54 29.17 33.37
CA SER A 153 -67.41 28.79 32.59
C SER A 153 -66.25 28.44 33.53
N LEU A 154 -65.82 27.18 33.53
CA LEU A 154 -64.73 26.64 34.34
C LEU A 154 -63.55 26.25 33.44
N ARG A 155 -62.30 26.62 33.83
CA ARG A 155 -61.07 26.20 33.22
C ARG A 155 -60.46 25.08 34.03
N LEU A 156 -60.34 23.91 33.46
CA LEU A 156 -59.72 22.73 34.05
C LEU A 156 -58.28 22.65 33.56
N ILE A 157 -57.35 22.51 34.47
CA ILE A 157 -55.92 22.54 34.25
C ILE A 157 -55.31 21.27 34.86
N VAL A 158 -54.48 20.58 34.06
CA VAL A 158 -53.61 19.48 34.55
C VAL A 158 -52.20 19.78 34.11
N ALA A 159 -51.24 19.68 35.01
CA ALA A 159 -49.82 19.97 34.76
C ALA A 159 -48.93 18.91 35.39
N ALA A 160 -47.87 18.55 34.69
CA ALA A 160 -46.84 17.66 35.25
C ALA A 160 -45.43 18.23 35.02
N ASN A 161 -44.50 17.82 35.87
CA ASN A 161 -43.12 18.22 35.81
C ASN A 161 -42.47 17.71 34.49
N GLU A 162 -41.86 18.61 33.72
CA GLU A 162 -41.13 18.25 32.50
C GLU A 162 -39.94 17.30 32.77
N SER A 163 -39.47 17.16 34.00
CA SER A 163 -38.45 16.14 34.35
C SER A 163 -38.90 14.73 34.01
N LEU A 164 -40.21 14.42 34.14
CA LEU A 164 -40.81 13.14 33.78
C LEU A 164 -40.64 12.83 32.28
N LEU A 165 -40.52 13.87 31.46
CA LEU A 165 -40.25 13.76 30.01
C LEU A 165 -38.74 13.80 29.72
N LEU A 166 -38.01 14.70 30.38
CA LEU A 166 -36.59 14.99 30.01
C LEU A 166 -35.63 13.92 30.57
N GLU A 167 -35.87 13.38 31.75
CA GLU A 167 -35.00 12.37 32.37
C GLU A 167 -34.93 11.04 31.59
N PRO A 168 -36.06 10.44 31.17
CA PRO A 168 -36.02 9.24 30.32
C PRO A 168 -35.31 9.48 28.98
N VAL A 169 -35.55 10.63 28.36
CA VAL A 169 -34.91 11.00 27.08
C VAL A 169 -33.40 11.19 27.25
N ALA A 170 -32.99 11.85 28.34
CA ALA A 170 -31.56 12.05 28.63
C ALA A 170 -30.85 10.72 28.90
N HIS A 171 -31.50 9.84 29.71
CA HIS A 171 -30.96 8.51 30.00
C HIS A 171 -30.85 7.66 28.75
N PHE A 172 -31.92 7.59 27.93
CA PHE A 172 -31.89 6.87 26.65
C PHE A 172 -30.81 7.38 25.71
N ASN A 173 -30.69 8.71 25.53
CA ASN A 173 -29.70 9.27 24.69
C ASN A 173 -28.26 8.93 25.12
N ARG A 174 -28.00 8.92 26.45
CA ARG A 174 -26.69 8.54 26.98
C ARG A 174 -26.37 7.07 26.64
N GLU A 175 -27.28 6.16 26.92
CA GLU A 175 -27.10 4.73 26.61
C GLU A 175 -26.99 4.47 25.11
N LEU A 176 -27.79 5.17 24.31
CA LEU A 176 -27.72 5.12 22.84
C LEU A 176 -26.35 5.51 22.33
N TRP A 177 -25.82 6.66 22.79
CA TRP A 177 -24.50 7.13 22.31
C TRP A 177 -23.35 6.25 22.80
N VAL A 178 -23.43 5.69 23.99
CA VAL A 178 -22.45 4.69 24.48
C VAL A 178 -22.49 3.44 23.60
N SER A 179 -23.67 2.90 23.35
CA SER A 179 -23.84 1.69 22.52
C SER A 179 -23.38 1.90 21.09
N LEU A 180 -23.73 3.04 20.47
CA LEU A 180 -23.28 3.43 19.15
C LEU A 180 -21.76 3.68 19.09
N GLY A 181 -21.18 4.21 20.16
CA GLY A 181 -19.74 4.38 20.30
C GLY A 181 -18.98 3.05 20.32
N VAL A 182 -19.49 2.07 21.08
CA VAL A 182 -18.94 0.70 21.11
C VAL A 182 -19.05 0.05 19.73
N LEU A 183 -20.23 0.12 19.11
CA LEU A 183 -20.46 -0.42 17.77
C LEU A 183 -19.52 0.24 16.73
N GLY A 184 -19.41 1.57 16.77
CA GLY A 184 -18.54 2.32 15.87
C GLY A 184 -17.06 1.95 16.01
N SER A 185 -16.62 1.79 17.27
CA SER A 185 -15.24 1.35 17.56
C SER A 185 -14.97 -0.05 17.03
N GLY A 186 -15.92 -0.97 17.20
CA GLY A 186 -15.84 -2.33 16.66
C GLY A 186 -15.78 -2.35 15.14
N LEU A 187 -16.64 -1.58 14.47
CA LEU A 187 -16.65 -1.45 13.02
C LEU A 187 -15.35 -0.79 12.47
N ALA A 188 -14.84 0.23 13.16
CA ALA A 188 -13.58 0.87 12.80
C ALA A 188 -12.39 -0.11 12.91
N LEU A 189 -12.34 -0.90 13.98
CA LEU A 189 -11.34 -1.94 14.15
C LEU A 189 -11.44 -3.01 13.06
N ALA A 190 -12.66 -3.47 12.77
CA ALA A 190 -12.90 -4.44 11.69
C ALA A 190 -12.45 -3.90 10.33
N ALA A 191 -12.75 -2.64 10.01
CA ALA A 191 -12.31 -1.98 8.79
C ALA A 191 -10.78 -1.88 8.70
N LEU A 192 -10.10 -1.56 9.81
CA LEU A 192 -8.64 -1.57 9.88
C LEU A 192 -8.08 -2.95 9.55
N VAL A 193 -8.55 -4.00 10.23
CA VAL A 193 -8.11 -5.38 9.99
C VAL A 193 -8.37 -5.78 8.55
N GLN A 194 -9.55 -5.52 8.01
CA GLN A 194 -9.93 -5.85 6.64
C GLN A 194 -9.01 -5.19 5.60
N VAL A 195 -8.68 -3.90 5.76
CA VAL A 195 -7.78 -3.20 4.84
C VAL A 195 -6.34 -3.72 4.93
N PHE A 196 -5.85 -3.98 6.14
CA PHE A 196 -4.48 -4.49 6.30
C PHE A 196 -4.33 -5.92 5.79
N VAL A 197 -5.26 -6.82 6.10
CA VAL A 197 -5.24 -8.22 5.65
C VAL A 197 -5.56 -8.31 4.16
N GLY A 198 -6.60 -7.63 3.69
CA GLY A 198 -7.02 -7.66 2.29
C GLY A 198 -5.98 -7.10 1.30
N LEU A 199 -5.14 -6.15 1.74
CA LEU A 199 -4.07 -5.59 0.91
C LEU A 199 -2.68 -6.22 1.17
N ALA A 200 -2.57 -7.23 2.03
CA ALA A 200 -1.32 -7.97 2.26
C ALA A 200 -0.79 -8.67 1.00
N PRO A 201 -1.63 -9.33 0.16
CA PRO A 201 -1.18 -10.00 -1.05
C PRO A 201 -0.50 -9.10 -2.09
N LEU A 202 -0.82 -7.81 -2.11
CA LEU A 202 -0.12 -6.86 -2.99
C LEU A 202 1.34 -6.65 -2.59
N ARG A 203 1.68 -6.82 -1.31
CA ARG A 203 3.08 -6.78 -0.86
C ARG A 203 3.82 -8.04 -1.28
N SER A 204 3.22 -9.23 -1.15
CA SER A 204 3.85 -10.48 -1.60
C SER A 204 4.09 -10.47 -3.11
N LEU A 205 3.13 -9.93 -3.90
CA LEU A 205 3.32 -9.73 -5.33
C LEU A 205 4.50 -8.78 -5.64
N GLN A 206 4.60 -7.66 -4.91
CA GLN A 206 5.70 -6.70 -5.07
C GLN A 206 7.05 -7.35 -4.71
N THR A 207 7.10 -8.16 -3.67
CA THR A 207 8.30 -8.91 -3.26
C THR A 207 8.71 -9.93 -4.32
N ALA A 208 7.76 -10.75 -4.82
CA ALA A 208 8.01 -11.72 -5.86
C ALA A 208 8.52 -11.07 -7.16
N LEU A 209 7.93 -9.93 -7.55
CA LEU A 209 8.40 -9.15 -8.69
C LEU A 209 9.83 -8.61 -8.46
N GLY A 210 10.12 -8.18 -7.22
CA GLY A 210 11.47 -7.78 -6.82
C GLY A 210 12.49 -8.90 -6.98
N GLN A 211 12.14 -10.13 -6.57
CA GLN A 211 12.98 -11.32 -6.70
C GLN A 211 13.24 -11.71 -8.17
N VAL A 212 12.22 -11.61 -9.02
CA VAL A 212 12.40 -11.80 -10.47
C VAL A 212 13.33 -10.72 -11.04
N ARG A 213 13.12 -9.46 -10.67
CA ARG A 213 13.96 -8.34 -11.13
C ARG A 213 15.41 -8.45 -10.66
N SER A 214 15.64 -8.88 -9.40
CA SER A 214 16.99 -9.11 -8.87
C SER A 214 17.64 -10.36 -9.42
N GLY A 215 16.90 -11.19 -10.15
CA GLY A 215 17.39 -12.45 -10.70
C GLY A 215 17.48 -13.59 -9.68
N GLU A 216 16.81 -13.48 -8.54
CA GLU A 216 16.76 -14.57 -7.55
C GLU A 216 15.87 -15.72 -8.03
N THR A 217 14.80 -15.39 -8.76
CA THR A 217 13.87 -16.35 -9.34
C THR A 217 13.64 -16.03 -10.82
N ARG A 218 13.35 -17.08 -11.64
CA ARG A 218 13.03 -16.92 -13.07
C ARG A 218 11.57 -16.62 -13.33
N GLN A 219 10.70 -16.83 -12.35
CA GLN A 219 9.26 -16.63 -12.41
C GLN A 219 8.76 -16.16 -11.05
N MET A 220 7.57 -15.58 -11.02
CA MET A 220 6.93 -15.25 -9.76
C MET A 220 6.43 -16.50 -9.08
N GLU A 221 6.97 -16.84 -7.91
CA GLU A 221 6.64 -17.98 -7.09
C GLU A 221 5.99 -17.51 -5.78
N GLY A 222 5.04 -18.30 -5.25
CA GLY A 222 4.35 -18.05 -3.99
C GLY A 222 2.88 -18.42 -4.02
N GLY A 223 2.26 -18.41 -2.84
CA GLY A 223 0.81 -18.57 -2.69
C GLY A 223 0.09 -17.25 -2.87
N PHE A 224 -0.58 -17.04 -4.01
CA PHE A 224 -1.37 -15.85 -4.29
C PHE A 224 -2.86 -16.15 -4.22
N PRO A 225 -3.71 -15.20 -3.78
CA PRO A 225 -5.16 -15.32 -3.87
C PRO A 225 -5.64 -15.56 -5.31
N THR A 226 -6.81 -16.19 -5.43
CA THR A 226 -7.43 -16.50 -6.72
C THR A 226 -7.63 -15.29 -7.62
N GLU A 227 -7.87 -14.13 -7.04
CA GLU A 227 -8.07 -12.86 -7.76
C GLU A 227 -6.77 -12.31 -8.39
N ILE A 228 -5.63 -12.67 -7.83
CA ILE A 228 -4.30 -12.22 -8.30
C ILE A 228 -3.65 -13.30 -9.19
N MET A 229 -4.00 -14.56 -9.01
CA MET A 229 -3.41 -15.69 -9.75
C MET A 229 -3.42 -15.51 -11.28
N PRO A 230 -4.51 -15.03 -11.93
CA PRO A 230 -4.49 -14.81 -13.38
C PRO A 230 -3.40 -13.82 -13.82
N LEU A 231 -3.17 -12.75 -13.03
CA LEU A 231 -2.14 -11.76 -13.31
C LEU A 231 -0.73 -12.37 -13.18
N VAL A 232 -0.51 -13.20 -12.15
CA VAL A 232 0.76 -13.92 -11.96
C VAL A 232 1.03 -14.88 -13.11
N THR A 233 0.01 -15.63 -13.54
CA THR A 233 0.10 -16.59 -14.65
C THR A 233 0.44 -15.88 -15.96
N GLU A 234 -0.25 -14.77 -16.26
CA GLU A 234 0.00 -13.97 -17.47
C GLU A 234 1.41 -13.40 -17.47
N PHE A 235 1.85 -12.85 -16.33
CA PHE A 235 3.19 -12.31 -16.20
C PHE A 235 4.27 -13.40 -16.37
N ASN A 236 4.08 -14.56 -15.77
CA ASN A 236 4.98 -15.71 -15.94
C ASN A 236 5.01 -16.22 -17.40
N SER A 237 3.87 -16.17 -18.10
CA SER A 237 3.79 -16.47 -19.54
C SER A 237 4.64 -15.50 -20.36
N VAL A 238 4.55 -14.21 -20.09
CA VAL A 238 5.38 -13.19 -20.76
C VAL A 238 6.86 -13.39 -20.49
N LEU A 239 7.24 -13.73 -19.25
CA LEU A 239 8.63 -14.05 -18.91
C LEU A 239 9.14 -15.27 -19.66
N ALA A 240 8.33 -16.32 -19.74
CA ALA A 240 8.68 -17.56 -20.47
C ALA A 240 8.82 -17.29 -21.99
N GLN A 241 7.90 -16.54 -22.59
CA GLN A 241 7.99 -16.15 -24.00
C GLN A 241 9.24 -15.32 -24.29
N ASN A 242 9.57 -14.38 -23.41
CA ASN A 242 10.77 -13.56 -23.55
C ASN A 242 12.05 -14.42 -23.48
N ALA A 243 12.11 -15.35 -22.54
CA ALA A 243 13.22 -16.30 -22.43
C ALA A 243 13.36 -17.17 -23.70
N GLU A 244 12.24 -17.65 -24.26
CA GLU A 244 12.23 -18.43 -25.50
C GLU A 244 12.72 -17.63 -26.71
N VAL A 245 12.32 -16.37 -26.85
CA VAL A 245 12.78 -15.48 -27.94
C VAL A 245 14.30 -15.29 -27.86
N VAL A 246 14.82 -15.08 -26.65
CA VAL A 246 16.26 -14.94 -26.41
C VAL A 246 17.01 -16.22 -26.77
N ASP A 247 16.51 -17.38 -26.36
CA ASP A 247 17.14 -18.68 -26.65
C ASP A 247 17.14 -19.00 -28.15
N ARG A 248 16.03 -18.73 -28.84
CA ARG A 248 15.95 -18.84 -30.31
C ARG A 248 16.96 -17.92 -31.01
N ALA A 249 17.09 -16.67 -30.56
CA ALA A 249 18.05 -15.74 -31.13
C ALA A 249 19.51 -16.22 -30.97
N ARG A 250 19.84 -16.80 -29.79
CA ARG A 250 21.16 -17.42 -29.53
C ARG A 250 21.43 -18.60 -30.46
N THR A 251 20.46 -19.50 -30.55
CA THR A 251 20.58 -20.69 -31.39
C THR A 251 20.76 -20.30 -32.85
N GLN A 252 20.01 -19.32 -33.34
CA GLN A 252 20.09 -18.82 -34.69
C GLN A 252 21.45 -18.14 -34.98
N ALA A 253 21.97 -17.35 -34.04
CA ALA A 253 23.29 -16.75 -34.13
C ALA A 253 24.40 -17.82 -34.19
N GLY A 254 24.31 -18.86 -33.32
CA GLY A 254 25.24 -19.99 -33.34
C GLY A 254 25.22 -20.78 -34.65
N ASN A 255 24.04 -21.05 -35.21
CA ASN A 255 23.90 -21.73 -36.51
C ASN A 255 24.48 -20.91 -37.65
N LEU A 256 24.26 -19.58 -37.65
CA LEU A 256 24.82 -18.67 -38.67
C LEU A 256 26.35 -18.67 -38.63
N ALA A 257 26.92 -18.62 -37.40
CA ALA A 257 28.39 -18.68 -37.27
C ALA A 257 28.98 -19.98 -37.78
N HIS A 258 28.34 -21.13 -37.46
CA HIS A 258 28.81 -22.42 -37.97
C HIS A 258 28.72 -22.48 -39.50
N ALA A 259 27.62 -21.98 -40.08
CA ALA A 259 27.43 -21.91 -41.51
C ALA A 259 28.48 -21.01 -42.25
N LEU A 260 28.95 -19.95 -41.57
CA LEU A 260 30.00 -19.07 -42.10
C LEU A 260 31.42 -19.62 -41.90
N LYS A 261 31.69 -20.33 -40.79
CA LYS A 261 33.00 -20.94 -40.51
C LYS A 261 33.39 -22.01 -41.55
N THR A 262 32.42 -22.79 -42.01
CA THR A 262 32.64 -23.87 -42.99
C THR A 262 33.23 -23.36 -44.30
N PRO A 263 32.60 -22.42 -45.03
CA PRO A 263 33.16 -21.89 -46.27
C PRO A 263 34.49 -21.11 -46.08
N LEU A 264 34.63 -20.39 -44.96
CA LEU A 264 35.89 -19.73 -44.62
C LEU A 264 37.02 -20.73 -44.37
N SER A 265 36.73 -21.90 -43.80
CA SER A 265 37.72 -22.96 -43.63
C SER A 265 38.12 -23.60 -44.96
N VAL A 266 37.18 -23.80 -45.88
CA VAL A 266 37.46 -24.33 -47.22
C VAL A 266 38.36 -23.33 -47.99
N LEU A 267 38.09 -22.04 -47.93
CA LEU A 267 38.90 -21.01 -48.56
C LEU A 267 40.30 -20.91 -47.91
N ALA A 268 40.39 -21.03 -46.59
CA ALA A 268 41.69 -21.05 -45.92
C ALA A 268 42.55 -22.22 -46.32
N ASN A 269 41.95 -23.44 -46.40
CA ASN A 269 42.67 -24.64 -46.86
C ASN A 269 43.06 -24.54 -48.33
N ALA A 270 42.31 -23.84 -49.18
CA ALA A 270 42.65 -23.62 -50.59
C ALA A 270 43.84 -22.68 -50.80
N THR A 271 44.14 -21.82 -49.82
CA THR A 271 45.30 -20.89 -49.84
C THR A 271 46.50 -21.44 -49.08
N ASP A 272 46.31 -22.50 -48.30
CA ASP A 272 47.38 -23.12 -47.48
C ASP A 272 48.49 -23.72 -48.39
N GLY A 273 49.73 -23.43 -48.04
CA GLY A 273 50.91 -23.90 -48.82
C GLY A 273 51.21 -23.13 -50.10
N ARG A 274 50.44 -22.07 -50.44
CA ARG A 274 50.73 -21.17 -51.59
C ARG A 274 51.45 -19.90 -51.13
N ASN A 275 52.54 -19.56 -51.81
CA ASN A 275 53.38 -18.41 -51.46
C ASN A 275 53.24 -17.25 -52.48
N ASP A 276 52.10 -17.15 -53.19
CA ASP A 276 51.82 -16.02 -54.07
C ASP A 276 51.11 -14.88 -53.30
N GLU A 277 51.29 -13.66 -53.82
CA GLU A 277 50.75 -12.44 -53.21
C GLU A 277 49.20 -12.51 -53.03
N LEU A 278 48.54 -13.16 -53.99
CA LEU A 278 47.09 -13.37 -53.93
C LEU A 278 46.70 -14.30 -52.80
N ALA A 279 47.44 -15.40 -52.53
CA ALA A 279 47.18 -16.32 -51.47
C ALA A 279 47.35 -15.64 -50.10
N HIS A 280 48.38 -14.81 -49.91
CA HIS A 280 48.59 -14.01 -48.71
C HIS A 280 47.45 -13.01 -48.51
N LEU A 281 47.00 -12.31 -49.54
CA LEU A 281 45.85 -11.38 -49.43
C LEU A 281 44.56 -12.13 -49.04
N VAL A 282 44.25 -13.24 -49.71
CA VAL A 282 43.06 -14.05 -49.43
C VAL A 282 43.11 -14.63 -48.01
N SER A 283 44.24 -15.16 -47.54
CA SER A 283 44.38 -15.70 -46.18
C SER A 283 44.16 -14.60 -45.12
N SER A 284 44.70 -13.38 -45.36
CA SER A 284 44.49 -12.26 -44.44
C SER A 284 43.00 -11.81 -44.38
N GLN A 285 42.33 -11.83 -45.54
CA GLN A 285 40.89 -11.48 -45.61
C GLN A 285 40.02 -12.56 -44.94
N ILE A 286 40.34 -13.84 -45.09
CA ILE A 286 39.65 -14.94 -44.41
C ILE A 286 39.81 -14.84 -42.90
N GLU A 287 41.02 -14.57 -42.43
CA GLU A 287 41.26 -14.38 -41.00
C GLU A 287 40.48 -13.19 -40.43
N MET A 288 40.44 -12.06 -41.17
CA MET A 288 39.65 -10.89 -40.81
C MET A 288 38.16 -11.22 -40.79
N ALA A 289 37.63 -11.93 -41.79
CA ALA A 289 36.24 -12.34 -41.84
C ALA A 289 35.86 -13.28 -40.68
N ARG A 290 36.72 -14.27 -40.35
CA ARG A 290 36.52 -15.15 -39.18
C ARG A 290 36.43 -14.34 -37.89
N LYS A 291 37.34 -13.43 -37.64
CA LYS A 291 37.36 -12.55 -36.46
C LYS A 291 36.06 -11.71 -36.34
N GLN A 292 35.60 -11.20 -37.50
CA GLN A 292 34.40 -10.38 -37.55
C GLN A 292 33.11 -11.21 -37.26
N VAL A 293 33.05 -12.46 -37.78
CA VAL A 293 31.96 -13.39 -37.50
C VAL A 293 31.94 -13.78 -36.01
N ASP A 294 33.09 -14.17 -35.46
CA ASP A 294 33.20 -14.56 -34.04
C ASP A 294 32.83 -13.38 -33.13
N TYR A 295 33.24 -12.15 -33.45
CA TYR A 295 32.85 -10.95 -32.72
C TYR A 295 31.34 -10.69 -32.75
N HIS A 296 30.70 -10.71 -33.93
CA HIS A 296 29.26 -10.44 -34.05
C HIS A 296 28.43 -11.53 -33.36
N LEU A 297 28.93 -12.76 -33.37
CA LEU A 297 28.31 -13.87 -32.64
C LEU A 297 28.36 -13.66 -31.13
N ALA A 298 29.57 -13.41 -30.59
CA ALA A 298 29.75 -13.13 -29.18
C ALA A 298 28.84 -11.97 -28.70
N ARG A 299 28.84 -10.88 -29.51
CA ARG A 299 27.98 -9.73 -29.22
C ARG A 299 26.47 -10.06 -29.24
N ALA A 300 26.01 -10.85 -30.22
CA ALA A 300 24.60 -11.27 -30.29
C ALA A 300 24.21 -12.18 -29.12
N GLN A 301 25.10 -13.11 -28.76
CA GLN A 301 24.90 -13.99 -27.60
C GLN A 301 24.85 -13.21 -26.29
N ALA A 302 25.77 -12.29 -26.08
CA ALA A 302 25.84 -11.50 -24.87
C ALA A 302 24.68 -10.48 -24.75
N ALA A 303 24.27 -9.84 -25.86
CA ALA A 303 23.09 -8.97 -25.86
C ALA A 303 21.81 -9.74 -25.48
N ALA A 304 21.72 -10.99 -25.91
CA ALA A 304 20.63 -11.90 -25.51
C ALA A 304 20.74 -12.32 -24.03
N ALA A 305 21.94 -12.49 -23.49
CA ALA A 305 22.20 -12.91 -22.12
C ALA A 305 21.97 -11.82 -21.08
N ALA A 306 22.38 -10.60 -21.37
CA ALA A 306 22.33 -9.46 -20.45
C ALA A 306 20.90 -9.11 -19.98
N HIS A 307 19.87 -9.59 -20.69
CA HIS A 307 18.46 -9.33 -20.40
C HIS A 307 17.71 -10.51 -19.76
N LEU A 308 18.39 -11.64 -19.49
CA LEU A 308 17.75 -12.78 -18.83
C LEU A 308 17.74 -12.57 -17.30
N PRO A 309 16.56 -12.49 -16.67
CA PRO A 309 16.47 -12.47 -15.21
C PRO A 309 17.01 -13.79 -14.64
N GLY A 310 17.85 -13.74 -13.61
CA GLY A 310 18.22 -14.91 -12.84
C GLY A 310 19.53 -15.59 -13.19
N ALA A 311 20.27 -15.13 -14.22
CA ALA A 311 21.60 -15.68 -14.47
C ALA A 311 22.60 -15.22 -13.39
N ARG A 312 23.12 -16.16 -12.60
CA ARG A 312 24.17 -15.92 -11.60
C ARG A 312 25.29 -16.95 -11.76
N THR A 313 26.50 -16.48 -11.82
CA THR A 313 27.68 -17.32 -11.99
C THR A 313 28.64 -17.13 -10.82
N LEU A 314 29.01 -18.21 -10.13
CA LEU A 314 30.04 -18.20 -9.12
C LEU A 314 31.41 -17.91 -9.77
N LEU A 315 32.13 -16.92 -9.26
CA LEU A 315 33.42 -16.48 -9.82
C LEU A 315 34.51 -17.51 -9.63
N GLN A 316 34.66 -18.08 -8.41
CA GLN A 316 35.78 -18.96 -8.05
C GLN A 316 35.93 -20.18 -8.99
N PRO A 317 34.86 -20.98 -9.30
CA PRO A 317 34.99 -22.13 -10.18
C PRO A 317 35.43 -21.76 -11.61
N VAL A 318 34.96 -20.60 -12.10
CA VAL A 318 35.30 -20.10 -13.46
C VAL A 318 36.77 -19.70 -13.51
N ALA A 319 37.23 -18.90 -12.54
CA ALA A 319 38.63 -18.48 -12.46
C ALA A 319 39.59 -19.66 -12.34
N ASP A 320 39.29 -20.61 -11.44
CA ASP A 320 40.10 -21.81 -11.25
C ASP A 320 40.17 -22.70 -12.51
N GLY A 321 39.03 -22.80 -13.23
CA GLY A 321 38.97 -23.53 -14.51
C GLY A 321 39.85 -22.91 -15.57
N LEU A 322 39.77 -21.57 -15.73
CA LEU A 322 40.55 -20.83 -16.70
C LEU A 322 42.03 -20.85 -16.37
N VAL A 323 42.43 -20.68 -15.12
CA VAL A 323 43.83 -20.72 -14.71
C VAL A 323 44.45 -22.10 -14.97
N ARG A 324 43.69 -23.20 -14.72
CA ARG A 324 44.18 -24.55 -15.10
C ARG A 324 44.37 -24.70 -16.62
N ALA A 325 43.50 -24.14 -17.44
CA ALA A 325 43.61 -24.15 -18.88
C ALA A 325 44.83 -23.33 -19.36
N MET A 326 44.97 -22.13 -18.84
CA MET A 326 46.10 -21.22 -19.21
C MET A 326 47.46 -21.74 -18.82
N ARG A 327 47.59 -22.41 -17.67
CA ARG A 327 48.81 -23.13 -17.29
C ARG A 327 49.22 -24.20 -18.30
N ARG A 328 48.29 -24.85 -18.98
CA ARG A 328 48.56 -25.85 -20.02
C ARG A 328 48.92 -25.17 -21.37
N ILE A 329 48.18 -24.14 -21.72
CA ILE A 329 48.35 -23.42 -23.01
C ILE A 329 49.72 -22.72 -23.02
N HIS A 330 50.12 -22.10 -21.90
CA HIS A 330 51.39 -21.34 -21.77
C HIS A 330 52.45 -22.11 -20.98
N ALA A 331 52.42 -23.46 -20.99
CA ALA A 331 53.37 -24.30 -20.20
C ALA A 331 54.83 -24.02 -20.54
N GLU A 332 55.17 -23.73 -21.79
CA GLU A 332 56.54 -23.43 -22.22
C GLU A 332 57.11 -22.12 -21.66
N ARG A 333 56.26 -21.22 -21.19
CA ARG A 333 56.66 -19.90 -20.65
C ARG A 333 56.99 -19.92 -19.18
N ASN A 334 56.76 -21.02 -18.47
CA ASN A 334 57.05 -21.19 -17.02
C ASN A 334 56.50 -20.05 -16.14
N LEU A 335 55.27 -19.55 -16.46
CA LEU A 335 54.66 -18.46 -15.74
C LEU A 335 54.06 -18.89 -14.38
N GLU A 336 54.26 -18.08 -13.37
CA GLU A 336 53.62 -18.24 -12.08
C GLU A 336 52.22 -17.57 -12.10
N LEU A 337 51.15 -18.38 -12.20
CA LEU A 337 49.78 -17.89 -12.13
C LEU A 337 49.26 -18.01 -10.69
N VAL A 338 49.02 -16.88 -10.03
CA VAL A 338 48.58 -16.79 -8.64
C VAL A 338 47.11 -16.32 -8.62
N VAL A 339 46.24 -17.11 -8.04
CA VAL A 339 44.86 -16.71 -7.74
C VAL A 339 44.76 -16.44 -6.25
N HIS A 340 44.53 -15.19 -5.87
CA HIS A 340 44.29 -14.85 -4.47
C HIS A 340 42.91 -15.38 -4.03
N PRO A 341 42.75 -15.77 -2.75
CA PRO A 341 41.45 -16.23 -2.25
C PRO A 341 40.40 -15.16 -2.44
N PHE A 342 39.29 -15.53 -3.15
CA PHE A 342 38.15 -14.63 -3.30
C PHE A 342 37.28 -14.67 -2.05
N PRO A 343 36.59 -13.56 -1.69
CA PRO A 343 35.53 -13.60 -0.69
C PRO A 343 34.50 -14.67 -1.01
N ALA A 344 34.04 -15.38 0.05
CA ALA A 344 33.08 -16.48 -0.14
C ALA A 344 31.81 -16.00 -0.88
N ALA A 345 31.36 -16.81 -1.85
CA ALA A 345 30.12 -16.63 -2.61
C ALA A 345 30.07 -15.39 -3.55
N LEU A 346 31.23 -14.89 -4.02
CA LEU A 346 31.20 -13.86 -5.09
C LEU A 346 30.50 -14.40 -6.35
N THR A 347 29.41 -13.71 -6.74
CA THR A 347 28.64 -14.06 -7.92
C THR A 347 28.59 -12.89 -8.91
N PHE A 348 28.78 -13.22 -10.16
CA PHE A 348 28.50 -12.35 -11.31
C PHE A 348 27.02 -12.46 -11.68
N ARG A 349 26.34 -11.35 -11.90
CA ARG A 349 24.97 -11.33 -12.44
C ARG A 349 25.01 -11.45 -13.97
N GLY A 350 25.21 -12.66 -14.44
CA GLY A 350 25.32 -12.96 -15.86
C GLY A 350 25.67 -14.42 -16.10
N GLU A 351 25.81 -14.75 -17.38
CA GLU A 351 26.05 -16.10 -17.86
C GLU A 351 27.47 -16.56 -17.62
N THR A 352 27.62 -17.86 -17.35
CA THR A 352 28.95 -18.48 -17.15
C THR A 352 29.85 -18.36 -18.36
N HIS A 353 29.28 -18.47 -19.57
CA HIS A 353 30.03 -18.40 -20.82
C HIS A 353 30.63 -17.01 -21.02
N ASP A 354 29.86 -15.96 -20.80
CA ASP A 354 30.31 -14.58 -20.98
C ASP A 354 31.40 -14.20 -19.96
N LEU A 355 31.27 -14.69 -18.70
CA LEU A 355 32.31 -14.52 -17.70
C LEU A 355 33.58 -15.26 -18.08
N GLN A 356 33.45 -16.50 -18.62
CA GLN A 356 34.59 -17.26 -19.12
C GLN A 356 35.28 -16.56 -20.28
N GLU A 357 34.53 -15.95 -21.20
CA GLU A 357 35.10 -15.22 -22.34
C GLU A 357 35.84 -13.96 -21.87
N MET A 358 35.22 -13.14 -21.01
CA MET A 358 35.87 -11.94 -20.49
C MET A 358 37.16 -12.27 -19.73
N LEU A 359 37.08 -13.19 -18.76
CA LEU A 359 38.24 -13.55 -17.95
C LEU A 359 39.28 -14.31 -18.77
N GLY A 360 38.85 -15.19 -19.68
CA GLY A 360 39.76 -15.90 -20.58
C GLY A 360 40.59 -14.98 -21.41
N ASN A 361 39.97 -13.97 -22.05
CA ASN A 361 40.65 -12.97 -22.84
C ASN A 361 41.66 -12.15 -22.00
N LEU A 362 41.29 -11.75 -20.78
CA LEU A 362 42.18 -10.97 -19.91
C LEU A 362 43.35 -11.81 -19.37
N ILE A 363 43.10 -13.06 -18.93
CA ILE A 363 44.16 -13.94 -18.43
C ILE A 363 45.09 -14.39 -19.55
N ASP A 364 44.57 -14.71 -20.73
CA ASP A 364 45.38 -15.05 -21.92
C ASP A 364 46.27 -13.88 -22.33
N ASN A 365 45.72 -12.66 -22.32
CA ASN A 365 46.48 -11.46 -22.58
C ASN A 365 47.59 -11.26 -21.56
N ALA A 366 47.30 -11.34 -20.25
CA ALA A 366 48.31 -11.25 -19.20
C ALA A 366 49.40 -12.33 -19.38
N CYS A 367 49.03 -13.59 -19.67
CA CYS A 367 49.96 -14.68 -19.90
C CYS A 367 50.83 -14.44 -21.15
N LYS A 368 50.38 -13.75 -22.18
CA LYS A 368 51.18 -13.42 -23.37
C LYS A 368 52.23 -12.37 -23.13
N TRP A 369 51.94 -11.41 -22.26
CA TRP A 369 52.81 -10.26 -22.03
C TRP A 369 53.63 -10.33 -20.75
N ALA A 370 53.25 -11.13 -19.79
CA ALA A 370 54.00 -11.33 -18.55
C ALA A 370 55.43 -11.81 -18.80
N ASN A 371 56.39 -11.40 -17.97
CA ASN A 371 57.73 -11.96 -17.98
C ASN A 371 57.80 -13.25 -17.17
N SER A 372 57.20 -13.27 -15.95
CA SER A 372 57.28 -14.40 -15.03
C SER A 372 56.01 -14.65 -14.21
N ARG A 373 55.18 -13.60 -13.96
CA ARG A 373 54.10 -13.68 -12.98
C ARG A 373 52.79 -12.99 -13.42
N VAL A 374 51.69 -13.65 -13.14
CA VAL A 374 50.31 -13.12 -13.31
C VAL A 374 49.55 -13.31 -12.02
N GLU A 375 48.92 -12.27 -11.49
CA GLU A 375 48.07 -12.31 -10.29
C GLU A 375 46.64 -11.96 -10.62
N ILE A 376 45.71 -12.73 -10.02
CA ILE A 376 44.26 -12.55 -10.18
C ILE A 376 43.67 -12.31 -8.81
N GLN A 377 42.99 -11.18 -8.64
CA GLN A 377 42.33 -10.78 -7.40
C GLN A 377 40.85 -10.39 -7.70
N ALA A 378 39.96 -10.61 -6.73
CA ALA A 378 38.61 -10.14 -6.82
C ALA A 378 38.13 -9.52 -5.50
N ARG A 379 37.29 -8.47 -5.62
CA ARG A 379 36.69 -7.75 -4.48
C ARG A 379 35.21 -7.58 -4.70
N ALA A 380 34.43 -7.68 -3.62
CA ALA A 380 33.02 -7.32 -3.62
C ALA A 380 32.88 -5.86 -3.19
N GLU A 381 32.10 -5.11 -3.95
CA GLU A 381 31.54 -3.81 -3.58
C GLU A 381 30.01 -3.90 -3.52
N PRO A 382 29.31 -2.94 -2.90
CA PRO A 382 27.85 -2.96 -2.94
C PRO A 382 27.35 -3.01 -4.39
N GLU A 383 26.66 -4.09 -4.77
CA GLU A 383 26.10 -4.36 -6.11
C GLU A 383 27.12 -4.50 -7.25
N ARG A 384 28.41 -4.48 -6.99
CA ARG A 384 29.48 -4.64 -7.98
C ARG A 384 30.52 -5.66 -7.57
N LEU A 385 31.07 -6.30 -8.57
CA LEU A 385 32.22 -7.21 -8.50
C LEU A 385 33.37 -6.60 -9.28
N THR A 386 34.51 -6.40 -8.63
CA THR A 386 35.72 -5.91 -9.27
C THR A 386 36.79 -7.00 -9.30
N ILE A 387 37.25 -7.36 -10.50
CA ILE A 387 38.29 -8.34 -10.73
C ILE A 387 39.48 -7.62 -11.32
N SER A 388 40.66 -7.80 -10.73
CA SER A 388 41.93 -7.28 -11.25
C SER A 388 42.84 -8.44 -11.68
N ILE A 389 43.44 -8.28 -12.84
CA ILE A 389 44.43 -9.19 -13.40
C ILE A 389 45.70 -8.36 -13.66
N ASP A 390 46.74 -8.75 -12.98
CA ASP A 390 48.04 -8.06 -12.96
C ASP A 390 49.10 -8.91 -13.62
N ASP A 391 49.93 -8.32 -14.49
CA ASP A 391 51.13 -8.95 -15.03
C ASP A 391 52.38 -8.13 -14.72
N ASP A 392 53.57 -8.77 -14.89
CA ASP A 392 54.89 -8.20 -14.74
C ASP A 392 55.57 -7.90 -16.08
N GLY A 393 54.76 -7.68 -17.12
CA GLY A 393 55.27 -7.40 -18.50
C GLY A 393 55.72 -5.95 -18.71
N GLN A 394 55.78 -5.54 -19.98
CA GLN A 394 56.22 -4.18 -20.32
C GLN A 394 55.15 -3.09 -20.10
N GLY A 395 53.88 -3.50 -19.78
CA GLY A 395 52.77 -2.57 -19.61
C GLY A 395 52.35 -1.87 -20.89
N ILE A 396 51.43 -0.88 -20.75
CA ILE A 396 50.93 -0.03 -21.81
C ILE A 396 50.96 1.43 -21.38
N ALA A 397 51.59 2.28 -22.20
CA ALA A 397 51.68 3.71 -21.92
C ALA A 397 50.29 4.34 -21.72
N PRO A 398 50.12 5.28 -20.74
CA PRO A 398 48.80 5.83 -20.40
C PRO A 398 48.01 6.42 -21.59
N ASP A 399 48.70 7.05 -22.53
CA ASP A 399 48.17 7.64 -23.74
C ASP A 399 47.65 6.60 -24.77
N GLN A 400 48.12 5.36 -24.69
CA GLN A 400 47.71 4.27 -25.58
C GLN A 400 46.59 3.39 -24.98
N ARG A 401 46.27 3.47 -23.69
CA ARG A 401 45.33 2.58 -22.99
C ARG A 401 43.91 2.64 -23.58
N ASP A 402 43.42 3.83 -23.88
CA ASP A 402 42.11 3.99 -24.50
C ASP A 402 42.09 3.54 -25.96
N THR A 403 43.24 3.64 -26.62
CA THR A 403 43.38 3.25 -28.03
C THR A 403 43.39 1.72 -28.19
N VAL A 404 44.05 0.99 -27.29
CA VAL A 404 44.12 -0.49 -27.34
C VAL A 404 42.78 -1.16 -26.93
N LEU A 405 41.86 -0.43 -26.33
CA LEU A 405 40.45 -0.88 -26.11
C LEU A 405 39.63 -0.75 -27.40
N GLN A 406 40.12 0.00 -28.39
CA GLN A 406 39.46 0.10 -29.71
C GLN A 406 39.76 -1.14 -30.57
N ARG A 407 38.86 -1.46 -31.46
CA ARG A 407 38.86 -2.69 -32.25
C ARG A 407 40.05 -2.73 -33.22
N GLY A 408 40.79 -3.83 -33.21
CA GLY A 408 41.85 -4.09 -34.18
C GLY A 408 43.12 -3.27 -33.97
N VAL A 409 43.22 -2.50 -32.92
CA VAL A 409 44.42 -1.78 -32.54
C VAL A 409 45.34 -2.70 -31.73
N ARG A 410 46.60 -2.75 -32.09
CA ARG A 410 47.66 -3.53 -31.42
C ARG A 410 48.76 -2.60 -30.99
N ALA A 411 49.16 -2.68 -29.71
CA ALA A 411 50.28 -1.91 -29.19
C ALA A 411 51.65 -2.42 -29.79
N ASP A 412 51.71 -3.71 -30.09
CA ASP A 412 52.88 -4.32 -30.72
C ASP A 412 52.47 -5.33 -31.82
N GLN A 413 53.13 -5.30 -32.97
CA GLN A 413 52.86 -6.17 -34.12
C GLN A 413 53.67 -7.47 -34.10
N GLN A 414 54.65 -7.61 -33.20
CA GLN A 414 55.58 -8.75 -33.18
C GLN A 414 55.03 -9.99 -32.47
N VAL A 415 54.05 -9.84 -31.54
CA VAL A 415 53.45 -10.96 -30.81
C VAL A 415 52.21 -11.46 -31.48
N PRO A 416 52.04 -12.79 -31.75
CA PRO A 416 50.84 -13.34 -32.37
C PRO A 416 49.58 -13.06 -31.58
N GLY A 417 48.57 -12.42 -32.19
CA GLY A 417 47.31 -12.13 -31.53
C GLY A 417 46.35 -11.34 -32.41
N SER A 418 45.03 -11.44 -32.13
CA SER A 418 43.98 -10.80 -32.94
C SER A 418 43.77 -9.31 -32.68
N GLY A 419 44.25 -8.77 -31.55
CA GLY A 419 43.95 -7.41 -31.11
C GLY A 419 42.46 -7.16 -30.75
N LEU A 420 41.66 -8.23 -30.64
CA LEU A 420 40.21 -8.13 -30.36
C LEU A 420 39.83 -8.49 -28.89
N GLY A 421 40.70 -9.18 -28.13
CA GLY A 421 40.34 -9.70 -26.82
C GLY A 421 39.93 -8.62 -25.80
N LEU A 422 40.71 -7.52 -25.71
CA LEU A 422 40.40 -6.39 -24.86
C LEU A 422 39.12 -5.67 -25.30
N ALA A 423 38.95 -5.44 -26.61
CA ALA A 423 37.74 -4.81 -27.14
C ALA A 423 36.48 -5.65 -26.91
N ILE A 424 36.55 -6.98 -27.07
CA ILE A 424 35.46 -7.90 -26.80
C ILE A 424 35.13 -7.85 -25.29
N THR A 425 36.14 -7.86 -24.44
CA THR A 425 35.91 -7.79 -22.99
C THR A 425 35.29 -6.47 -22.56
N ASP A 426 35.68 -5.33 -23.12
CA ASP A 426 35.08 -4.02 -22.83
C ASP A 426 33.62 -3.95 -23.34
N ASP A 427 33.38 -4.43 -24.56
CA ASP A 427 32.00 -4.49 -25.12
C ASP A 427 31.09 -5.38 -24.26
N LEU A 428 31.55 -6.59 -23.84
CA LEU A 428 30.81 -7.48 -22.95
C LEU A 428 30.58 -6.84 -21.59
N ALA A 429 31.61 -6.26 -21.00
CA ALA A 429 31.47 -5.59 -19.70
C ALA A 429 30.42 -4.47 -19.76
N ARG A 430 30.44 -3.61 -20.78
CA ARG A 430 29.46 -2.53 -20.99
C ARG A 430 28.03 -3.04 -21.18
N MET A 431 27.83 -4.16 -21.88
CA MET A 431 26.50 -4.77 -22.04
C MET A 431 25.90 -5.21 -20.72
N TYR A 432 26.72 -5.64 -19.77
CA TYR A 432 26.30 -5.94 -18.41
C TYR A 432 26.25 -4.72 -17.48
N GLY A 433 26.46 -3.49 -18.00
CA GLY A 433 26.50 -2.27 -17.18
C GLY A 433 27.78 -2.13 -16.34
N GLY A 434 28.83 -2.87 -16.72
CA GLY A 434 30.16 -2.81 -16.17
C GLY A 434 31.12 -1.96 -17.00
N GLN A 435 32.43 -2.09 -16.73
CA GLN A 435 33.50 -1.42 -17.46
C GLN A 435 34.82 -2.17 -17.34
N LEU A 436 35.69 -2.00 -18.34
CA LEU A 436 37.09 -2.43 -18.29
C LEU A 436 37.98 -1.19 -18.20
N VAL A 437 38.92 -1.17 -17.26
CA VAL A 437 39.91 -0.10 -17.08
C VAL A 437 41.31 -0.70 -17.08
N LEU A 438 42.25 -0.06 -17.80
CA LEU A 438 43.64 -0.44 -17.80
C LEU A 438 44.49 0.54 -16.96
N ALA A 439 45.36 0.00 -16.08
CA ALA A 439 46.20 0.76 -15.18
C ALA A 439 47.59 0.14 -15.08
N ASP A 440 48.50 0.80 -14.35
CA ASP A 440 49.80 0.23 -14.04
C ASP A 440 49.69 -0.89 -13.02
N SER A 441 50.31 -2.02 -13.29
CA SER A 441 50.38 -3.16 -12.35
C SER A 441 51.36 -2.87 -11.24
N PRO A 442 51.07 -3.25 -9.98
CA PRO A 442 52.03 -3.23 -8.91
C PRO A 442 53.20 -4.19 -9.11
N LEU A 443 53.08 -5.12 -10.09
CA LEU A 443 54.16 -6.01 -10.51
C LEU A 443 55.07 -5.37 -11.58
N GLY A 444 54.77 -4.17 -12.06
CA GLY A 444 55.53 -3.44 -13.05
C GLY A 444 55.01 -3.48 -14.46
N GLY A 445 54.00 -4.29 -14.77
CA GLY A 445 53.35 -4.44 -16.07
C GLY A 445 51.96 -3.78 -16.18
N LEU A 446 51.01 -4.48 -16.78
CA LEU A 446 49.63 -4.03 -16.97
C LEU A 446 48.69 -4.57 -15.90
N ARG A 447 47.81 -3.71 -15.39
CA ARG A 447 46.65 -4.09 -14.57
C ARG A 447 45.38 -3.92 -15.38
N ALA A 448 44.66 -5.00 -15.62
CA ALA A 448 43.32 -4.97 -16.18
C ALA A 448 42.27 -5.06 -15.04
N ILE A 449 41.41 -4.04 -14.91
CA ILE A 449 40.37 -3.95 -13.89
C ILE A 449 39.01 -4.10 -14.55
N LEU A 450 38.37 -5.23 -14.31
CA LEU A 450 37.03 -5.55 -14.82
C LEU A 450 35.99 -5.35 -13.70
N SER A 451 35.10 -4.37 -13.88
CA SER A 451 34.00 -4.09 -12.95
C SER A 451 32.69 -4.58 -13.56
N LEU A 452 31.98 -5.47 -12.89
CA LEU A 452 30.74 -6.09 -13.34
C LEU A 452 29.64 -6.00 -12.28
N PRO A 453 28.35 -6.10 -12.63
CA PRO A 453 27.28 -6.24 -11.65
C PRO A 453 27.42 -7.60 -10.95
N GLY A 454 27.43 -7.56 -9.61
CA GLY A 454 27.65 -8.75 -8.81
C GLY A 454 27.14 -8.59 -7.38
N THR A 455 27.10 -9.70 -6.67
CA THR A 455 26.73 -9.72 -5.26
C THR A 455 27.66 -10.66 -4.49
N ARG A 456 27.76 -10.38 -3.20
CA ARG A 456 28.42 -11.26 -2.24
C ARG A 456 27.45 -12.35 -1.79
#